data_3716ec086446acd0d43b2ed1d203a9c7
#
_entry.id   3716ec086446acd0d43b2ed1d203a9c7
#
_cell.length_a   1.000
_cell.length_b   1.000
_cell.length_c   1.000
_cell.angle_alpha   90.00
_cell.angle_beta   90.00
_cell.angle_gamma   90.00
#
_symmetry.space_group_name_H-M   'P 1'
#
loop_
_entity.id
_entity.type
_entity.pdbx_description
1 polymer ?
#
loop_
_entity_poly.entity_id
_entity_poly.type
_entity_poly.pdbx_seq_one_letter_code
_entity_poly.pdbx_strand_id
1 'polypeptide(L)'
;MGNYCALLFGGNSCSCRYVLTSSIVDVFLLPFFRRHCAHTLWRAVFSATGFKVQSLQRNVVEMKEKYDDYYDEIPHRCSIGNNFNANTTCEIVFEVEEDMSPPILIHYELTNFHQNHRGYYQSRDDYQLLGRVHNQDPVSKNRCEPLNYLGGIQLNPCGFAANTFFNDVFKLVEGRDADGFNLTMLEKGIAWQSDLDYAFAQPDGFRSALCPQNGTVCDKSCCTGVDTEGEYAGLEWSCDEPYKVKEDECYRYFYPNDNTTQYLHETYKGIISPLEGVTNEHFVVWMRTATQPTFRKLYGWIDQPIRKGERLVFEVTLNYVVSRFRGSKSLIVSTNNIFGGENPYLGPSFYWIGFYCLLAGTFFAVKQLVRPRKLADPKHLHFKLD
;
A
#
# COMPACT_ATOMS: atom_id res chain seq x y z
N MET A 1 44.56 -15.01 11.81
CA MET A 1 44.27 -15.17 10.37
C MET A 1 42.87 -14.70 10.11
N GLY A 2 42.67 -13.83 9.15
CA GLY A 2 41.35 -13.43 8.68
C GLY A 2 41.03 -11.95 8.91
N ASN A 3 41.56 -11.13 8.00
CA ASN A 3 41.14 -9.74 7.77
C ASN A 3 39.66 -9.65 7.47
N TYR A 4 38.99 -8.59 7.96
CA TYR A 4 38.13 -7.71 7.19
C TYR A 4 37.65 -6.57 8.10
N CYS A 5 38.24 -5.41 7.92
CA CYS A 5 37.60 -4.15 8.27
C CYS A 5 38.16 -3.09 7.30
N ALA A 6 37.44 -2.97 6.17
CA ALA A 6 37.54 -1.80 5.30
C ALA A 6 36.14 -1.36 5.01
N LEU A 7 35.69 -0.30 5.64
CA LEU A 7 34.61 0.54 5.14
C LEU A 7 35.02 1.99 5.29
N LEU A 8 35.17 2.59 4.14
CA LEU A 8 35.51 3.96 3.83
C LEU A 8 34.51 4.95 4.42
N PHE A 9 34.94 5.77 5.35
CA PHE A 9 34.50 7.17 5.46
C PHE A 9 35.68 8.00 5.87
N GLY A 10 35.93 9.02 5.08
CA GLY A 10 37.11 9.87 5.21
C GLY A 10 37.16 10.67 6.52
N GLY A 11 38.35 10.76 7.04
CA GLY A 11 38.78 11.77 7.99
C GLY A 11 38.69 11.38 9.47
N ASN A 12 39.83 11.05 10.01
CA ASN A 12 40.22 10.79 11.38
C ASN A 12 40.27 9.31 11.81
N SER A 13 41.34 8.67 11.37
CA SER A 13 41.72 7.32 11.73
C SER A 13 42.04 7.19 13.22
N CYS A 14 41.22 6.44 13.96
CA CYS A 14 41.71 5.72 15.11
C CYS A 14 42.58 4.54 14.60
N SER A 15 43.85 4.80 14.38
CA SER A 15 44.86 3.80 14.03
C SER A 15 45.16 2.95 15.25
N CYS A 16 44.54 1.77 15.35
CA CYS A 16 45.04 0.74 16.25
C CYS A 16 46.32 0.13 15.63
N ARG A 17 47.47 0.75 15.86
CA ARG A 17 48.78 0.10 15.63
C ARG A 17 48.96 -1.02 16.67
N TYR A 18 49.05 -2.24 16.19
CA TYR A 18 49.52 -3.35 16.98
C TYR A 18 51.04 -3.16 17.22
N VAL A 19 51.41 -2.71 18.41
CA VAL A 19 52.74 -2.85 18.92
C VAL A 19 52.74 -4.09 19.81
N LEU A 20 53.39 -5.14 19.35
CA LEU A 20 53.69 -6.33 20.15
C LEU A 20 54.69 -5.94 21.24
N THR A 21 54.20 -5.51 22.40
CA THR A 21 54.96 -5.47 23.64
C THR A 21 54.28 -6.40 24.62
N SER A 22 55.02 -7.39 25.03
CA SER A 22 54.67 -8.41 26.01
C SER A 22 54.51 -7.82 27.41
N SER A 23 53.30 -7.32 27.71
CA SER A 23 52.92 -6.92 29.06
C SER A 23 51.56 -7.50 29.38
N ILE A 24 51.44 -8.13 30.53
CA ILE A 24 50.22 -8.70 31.12
C ILE A 24 49.05 -7.70 31.15
N VAL A 25 49.32 -6.40 31.03
CA VAL A 25 48.35 -5.31 30.97
C VAL A 25 47.51 -5.33 29.69
N ASP A 26 48.09 -5.74 28.57
CA ASP A 26 47.39 -5.72 27.26
C ASP A 26 46.33 -6.82 27.11
N VAL A 27 46.50 -7.95 27.80
CA VAL A 27 45.54 -9.07 27.75
C VAL A 27 44.27 -8.78 28.56
N PHE A 28 44.37 -7.93 29.60
CA PHE A 28 43.21 -7.62 30.46
C PHE A 28 42.45 -6.37 30.06
N LEU A 29 43.07 -5.40 29.44
CA LEU A 29 42.41 -4.15 29.02
C LEU A 29 41.77 -4.23 27.63
N LEU A 30 42.30 -5.03 26.73
CA LEU A 30 41.80 -5.15 25.35
C LEU A 30 40.33 -5.64 25.25
N PRO A 31 39.86 -6.65 26.00
CA PRO A 31 38.44 -7.03 25.97
C PRO A 31 37.53 -5.98 26.59
N PHE A 32 38.03 -5.23 27.56
CA PHE A 32 37.31 -4.15 28.23
C PHE A 32 37.16 -2.94 27.31
N PHE A 33 38.22 -2.52 26.66
CA PHE A 33 38.19 -1.45 25.65
C PHE A 33 37.37 -1.85 24.43
N ARG A 34 37.46 -3.08 23.93
CA ARG A 34 36.62 -3.56 22.82
C ARG A 34 35.12 -3.50 23.13
N ARG A 35 34.69 -3.90 24.34
CA ARG A 35 33.29 -3.84 24.74
C ARG A 35 32.81 -2.40 24.95
N HIS A 36 33.61 -1.53 25.52
CA HIS A 36 33.28 -0.12 25.72
C HIS A 36 33.28 0.65 24.39
N CYS A 37 34.27 0.42 23.51
CA CYS A 37 34.23 0.96 22.15
C CYS A 37 33.01 0.49 21.37
N ALA A 38 32.56 -0.75 21.52
CA ALA A 38 31.37 -1.24 20.86
C ALA A 38 30.13 -0.46 21.33
N HIS A 39 29.94 -0.28 22.65
CA HIS A 39 28.77 0.44 23.16
C HIS A 39 28.78 1.94 22.79
N THR A 40 29.91 2.59 22.84
CA THR A 40 30.03 3.99 22.40
C THR A 40 29.88 4.14 20.91
N LEU A 41 30.36 3.18 20.10
CA LEU A 41 30.18 3.14 18.67
C LEU A 41 28.70 2.95 18.32
N TRP A 42 28.00 2.00 18.94
CA TRP A 42 26.57 1.78 18.76
C TRP A 42 25.75 3.02 19.12
N ARG A 43 26.09 3.72 20.21
CA ARG A 43 25.45 4.98 20.55
C ARG A 43 25.60 6.03 19.45
N ALA A 44 26.84 6.22 18.96
CA ALA A 44 27.09 7.19 17.88
C ALA A 44 26.32 6.82 16.61
N VAL A 45 26.28 5.54 16.25
CA VAL A 45 25.52 5.05 15.10
C VAL A 45 24.02 5.30 15.28
N PHE A 46 23.41 4.89 16.40
CA PHE A 46 21.99 5.08 16.61
C PHE A 46 21.60 6.57 16.70
N SER A 47 22.40 7.40 17.34
CA SER A 47 22.14 8.84 17.42
C SER A 47 22.27 9.51 16.05
N ALA A 48 23.30 9.20 15.27
CA ALA A 48 23.50 9.73 13.92
C ALA A 48 22.40 9.25 12.97
N THR A 49 22.01 7.97 13.06
CA THR A 49 20.91 7.40 12.29
C THR A 49 19.59 8.08 12.68
N GLY A 50 19.32 8.25 13.97
CA GLY A 50 18.13 8.94 14.45
C GLY A 50 18.03 10.37 13.95
N PHE A 51 19.14 11.12 13.99
CA PHE A 51 19.19 12.48 13.44
C PHE A 51 18.91 12.52 11.94
N LYS A 52 19.56 11.64 11.17
CA LYS A 52 19.35 11.56 9.72
C LYS A 52 17.92 11.19 9.36
N VAL A 53 17.37 10.18 10.05
CA VAL A 53 15.98 9.75 9.86
C VAL A 53 15.01 10.87 10.18
N GLN A 54 15.20 11.56 11.32
CA GLN A 54 14.35 12.70 11.69
C GLN A 54 14.45 13.86 10.71
N SER A 55 15.64 14.15 10.19
CA SER A 55 15.82 15.16 9.15
C SER A 55 15.08 14.80 7.87
N LEU A 56 15.10 13.53 7.45
CA LEU A 56 14.37 13.06 6.27
C LEU A 56 12.85 13.09 6.49
N GLN A 57 12.39 12.78 7.69
CA GLN A 57 10.97 12.80 8.02
C GLN A 57 10.37 14.22 8.04
N ARG A 58 11.15 15.22 8.41
CA ARG A 58 10.72 16.64 8.39
C ARG A 58 10.49 17.18 6.98
N ASN A 59 11.06 16.53 5.97
CA ASN A 59 10.89 16.96 4.58
C ASN A 59 9.66 16.30 3.91
N VAL A 60 8.90 15.50 4.64
CA VAL A 60 7.65 14.94 4.14
C VAL A 60 6.55 15.96 4.37
N VAL A 61 5.92 16.38 3.27
CA VAL A 61 4.75 17.24 3.27
C VAL A 61 3.53 16.35 3.15
N GLU A 62 2.60 16.49 4.08
CA GLU A 62 1.34 15.74 4.07
C GLU A 62 0.18 16.70 4.28
N MET A 63 -0.78 16.68 3.37
CA MET A 63 -2.04 17.39 3.47
C MET A 63 -3.18 16.39 3.52
N LYS A 64 -4.10 16.58 4.45
CA LYS A 64 -5.24 15.69 4.66
C LYS A 64 -6.51 16.50 4.78
N GLU A 65 -7.51 16.16 3.96
CA GLU A 65 -8.84 16.72 4.02
C GLU A 65 -9.87 15.64 4.24
N LYS A 66 -10.69 15.80 5.28
CA LYS A 66 -11.80 14.91 5.60
C LYS A 66 -13.03 15.40 4.83
N TYR A 67 -13.65 14.53 4.04
CA TYR A 67 -14.75 14.92 3.19
C TYR A 67 -16.10 14.22 3.50
N ASP A 68 -16.08 13.17 4.32
CA ASP A 68 -17.29 12.49 4.80
C ASP A 68 -17.06 11.88 6.18
N ASP A 69 -17.95 12.13 7.13
CA ASP A 69 -17.86 11.62 8.50
C ASP A 69 -19.25 11.36 9.08
N TYR A 70 -19.43 10.19 9.69
CA TYR A 70 -20.66 9.83 10.36
C TYR A 70 -20.99 10.71 11.58
N TYR A 71 -19.97 11.22 12.28
CA TYR A 71 -20.12 11.97 13.53
C TYR A 71 -20.21 13.49 13.36
N ASP A 72 -20.05 14.00 12.15
CA ASP A 72 -20.14 15.44 11.95
C ASP A 72 -21.59 15.92 12.09
N GLU A 73 -21.83 16.85 13.02
CA GLU A 73 -23.14 17.47 13.25
C GLU A 73 -23.58 18.33 12.04
N ILE A 74 -22.62 18.88 11.34
CA ILE A 74 -22.85 19.64 10.07
C ILE A 74 -22.36 18.73 8.94
N PRO A 75 -23.26 18.21 8.10
CA PRO A 75 -22.83 17.37 6.99
C PRO A 75 -21.91 18.17 6.07
N HIS A 76 -20.72 17.62 5.82
CA HIS A 76 -19.81 18.14 4.79
C HIS A 76 -20.54 18.19 3.45
N ARG A 77 -20.12 19.08 2.54
CA ARG A 77 -20.68 19.15 1.17
C ARG A 77 -20.64 17.80 0.45
N CYS A 78 -19.69 16.96 0.84
CA CYS A 78 -19.43 15.64 0.29
C CYS A 78 -20.04 14.50 1.11
N SER A 79 -20.85 14.76 2.14
CA SER A 79 -21.48 13.70 2.92
C SER A 79 -22.65 13.07 2.17
N ILE A 80 -22.60 11.76 1.99
CA ILE A 80 -23.69 11.02 1.33
C ILE A 80 -24.88 10.79 2.28
N GLY A 81 -24.66 10.80 3.59
CA GLY A 81 -25.67 10.50 4.61
C GLY A 81 -26.36 9.15 4.40
N ASN A 82 -27.62 9.05 4.82
CA ASN A 82 -28.46 7.86 4.59
C ASN A 82 -29.20 7.88 3.26
N ASN A 83 -29.19 9.01 2.56
CA ASN A 83 -29.84 9.17 1.25
C ASN A 83 -28.78 8.97 0.17
N PHE A 84 -28.63 7.74 -0.24
CA PHE A 84 -27.72 7.35 -1.31
C PHE A 84 -28.25 7.84 -2.67
N ASN A 85 -27.72 8.97 -3.12
CA ASN A 85 -27.81 9.35 -4.53
C ASN A 85 -26.48 8.94 -5.18
N ALA A 86 -26.47 7.82 -5.88
CA ALA A 86 -25.34 7.41 -6.68
C ALA A 86 -24.92 8.54 -7.64
N ASN A 87 -23.63 8.77 -7.77
CA ASN A 87 -23.02 9.80 -8.63
C ASN A 87 -23.17 11.26 -8.13
N THR A 88 -23.34 11.49 -6.83
CA THR A 88 -23.16 12.84 -6.30
C THR A 88 -21.68 13.21 -6.39
N THR A 89 -21.36 14.32 -7.05
CA THR A 89 -19.99 14.84 -7.13
C THR A 89 -19.77 15.99 -6.17
N CYS A 90 -18.59 16.09 -5.61
CA CYS A 90 -18.14 17.21 -4.81
C CYS A 90 -16.67 17.55 -5.09
N GLU A 91 -16.26 18.75 -4.71
CA GLU A 91 -14.87 19.19 -4.86
C GLU A 91 -14.16 19.26 -3.52
N ILE A 92 -12.94 18.71 -3.49
CA ILE A 92 -11.99 18.82 -2.37
C ILE A 92 -10.85 19.69 -2.84
N VAL A 93 -10.53 20.71 -2.05
CA VAL A 93 -9.51 21.71 -2.39
C VAL A 93 -8.37 21.62 -1.39
N PHE A 94 -7.14 21.49 -1.89
CA PHE A 94 -5.92 21.61 -1.12
C PHE A 94 -5.15 22.87 -1.53
N GLU A 95 -4.66 23.60 -0.54
CA GLU A 95 -3.69 24.68 -0.75
C GLU A 95 -2.31 24.16 -0.34
N VAL A 96 -1.37 24.14 -1.28
CA VAL A 96 -0.04 23.59 -1.05
C VAL A 96 0.78 24.54 -0.16
N GLU A 97 1.09 24.10 1.05
CA GLU A 97 1.78 24.92 2.06
C GLU A 97 3.29 24.95 1.88
N GLU A 98 3.87 23.92 1.29
CA GLU A 98 5.31 23.77 1.05
C GLU A 98 5.55 23.12 -0.31
N ASP A 99 6.75 23.34 -0.90
CA ASP A 99 7.10 22.72 -2.17
C ASP A 99 7.10 21.18 -2.07
N MET A 100 6.45 20.53 -3.00
CA MET A 100 6.33 19.06 -3.06
C MET A 100 7.15 18.49 -4.20
N SER A 101 8.05 17.56 -3.87
CA SER A 101 8.88 16.85 -4.85
C SER A 101 8.24 15.51 -5.23
N PRO A 102 8.30 15.10 -6.50
CA PRO A 102 7.79 13.81 -6.94
C PRO A 102 8.57 12.62 -6.34
N PRO A 103 7.96 11.45 -6.18
CA PRO A 103 6.55 11.14 -6.43
C PRO A 103 5.64 11.68 -5.33
N ILE A 104 4.53 12.33 -5.72
CA ILE A 104 3.51 12.80 -4.81
C ILE A 104 2.39 11.77 -4.80
N LEU A 105 2.11 11.19 -3.64
CA LEU A 105 1.19 10.07 -3.47
C LEU A 105 -0.18 10.56 -3.03
N ILE A 106 -1.21 10.04 -3.65
CA ILE A 106 -2.60 10.31 -3.33
C ILE A 106 -3.19 9.07 -2.69
N HIS A 107 -3.63 9.22 -1.42
CA HIS A 107 -4.23 8.14 -0.65
C HIS A 107 -5.65 8.51 -0.24
N TYR A 108 -6.51 7.52 -0.14
CA TYR A 108 -7.71 7.65 0.66
C TYR A 108 -7.52 6.97 2.02
N GLU A 109 -8.13 7.54 3.04
CA GLU A 109 -8.13 6.99 4.38
C GLU A 109 -9.56 6.66 4.81
N LEU A 110 -9.73 5.46 5.35
CA LEU A 110 -10.96 5.03 5.99
C LEU A 110 -10.72 4.85 7.48
N THR A 111 -11.69 5.28 8.30
CA THR A 111 -11.67 5.06 9.75
C THR A 111 -12.76 4.09 10.17
N ASN A 112 -12.55 3.38 11.27
CA ASN A 112 -13.49 2.43 11.88
C ASN A 112 -13.94 1.29 10.95
N PHE A 113 -13.13 0.93 9.94
CA PHE A 113 -13.38 -0.20 9.05
C PHE A 113 -12.40 -1.34 9.35
N HIS A 114 -12.90 -2.49 9.80
CA HIS A 114 -12.10 -3.57 10.34
C HIS A 114 -11.82 -4.66 9.31
N GLN A 115 -10.87 -4.43 8.39
CA GLN A 115 -10.41 -5.47 7.45
C GLN A 115 -9.68 -6.63 8.16
N ASN A 116 -9.13 -6.39 9.35
CA ASN A 116 -8.43 -7.38 10.16
C ASN A 116 -9.36 -8.32 10.96
N HIS A 117 -10.67 -8.11 10.91
CA HIS A 117 -11.60 -9.02 11.55
C HIS A 117 -11.56 -10.40 10.88
N ARG A 118 -11.45 -11.47 11.68
CA ARG A 118 -11.29 -12.85 11.17
C ARG A 118 -12.34 -13.22 10.12
N GLY A 119 -13.62 -12.93 10.38
CA GLY A 119 -14.70 -13.23 9.45
C GLY A 119 -14.61 -12.46 8.13
N TYR A 120 -14.08 -11.25 8.15
CA TYR A 120 -13.83 -10.46 6.94
C TYR A 120 -12.66 -11.01 6.14
N TYR A 121 -11.53 -11.22 6.79
CA TYR A 121 -10.30 -11.73 6.16
C TYR A 121 -10.49 -13.12 5.55
N GLN A 122 -11.26 -14.00 6.19
CA GLN A 122 -11.53 -15.36 5.70
C GLN A 122 -12.61 -15.39 4.61
N SER A 123 -13.44 -14.35 4.49
CA SER A 123 -14.52 -14.29 3.50
C SER A 123 -13.99 -13.81 2.14
N ARG A 124 -13.21 -14.67 1.49
CA ARG A 124 -12.68 -14.47 0.14
C ARG A 124 -12.27 -15.82 -0.48
N ASP A 125 -12.25 -15.90 -1.78
CA ASP A 125 -11.75 -17.06 -2.52
C ASP A 125 -10.55 -16.69 -3.39
N ASP A 126 -9.36 -17.11 -2.94
CA ASP A 126 -8.11 -16.83 -3.64
C ASP A 126 -8.02 -17.57 -5.00
N TYR A 127 -8.77 -18.66 -5.19
CA TYR A 127 -8.82 -19.35 -6.48
C TYR A 127 -9.58 -18.55 -7.53
N GLN A 128 -10.69 -17.91 -7.14
CA GLN A 128 -11.42 -17.02 -8.04
C GLN A 128 -10.58 -15.77 -8.40
N LEU A 129 -9.82 -15.24 -7.44
CA LEU A 129 -8.89 -14.13 -7.71
C LEU A 129 -7.78 -14.53 -8.68
N LEU A 130 -7.35 -15.79 -8.69
CA LEU A 130 -6.41 -16.38 -9.66
C LEU A 130 -7.06 -16.78 -10.99
N GLY A 131 -8.31 -16.39 -11.21
CA GLY A 131 -9.04 -16.68 -12.45
C GLY A 131 -9.62 -18.08 -12.56
N ARG A 132 -9.50 -18.94 -11.54
CA ARG A 132 -10.03 -20.30 -11.58
C ARG A 132 -11.53 -20.29 -11.35
N VAL A 133 -12.29 -20.67 -12.36
CA VAL A 133 -13.76 -20.73 -12.27
C VAL A 133 -14.18 -22.09 -11.70
N HIS A 134 -14.37 -22.16 -10.38
CA HIS A 134 -14.87 -23.36 -9.70
C HIS A 134 -16.36 -23.20 -9.32
N ASN A 135 -17.24 -23.26 -10.30
CA ASN A 135 -18.68 -23.08 -10.08
C ASN A 135 -19.36 -24.24 -9.34
N GLN A 136 -18.68 -25.36 -9.07
CA GLN A 136 -19.30 -26.57 -8.51
C GLN A 136 -18.55 -27.22 -7.34
N ASP A 137 -17.45 -26.64 -6.86
CA ASP A 137 -16.72 -27.24 -5.77
C ASP A 137 -17.40 -26.91 -4.42
N PRO A 138 -17.88 -27.94 -3.65
CA PRO A 138 -18.48 -27.72 -2.32
C PRO A 138 -17.53 -27.01 -1.34
N VAL A 139 -16.23 -27.10 -1.55
CA VAL A 139 -15.21 -26.42 -0.71
C VAL A 139 -15.19 -24.91 -0.97
N SER A 140 -15.45 -24.47 -2.19
CA SER A 140 -15.59 -23.08 -2.55
C SER A 140 -16.81 -22.41 -1.88
N LYS A 141 -17.90 -23.14 -1.72
CA LYS A 141 -19.13 -22.63 -1.09
C LYS A 141 -18.94 -22.14 0.33
N ASN A 142 -18.03 -22.73 1.11
CA ASN A 142 -17.83 -22.37 2.51
C ASN A 142 -16.78 -21.26 2.73
N ARG A 143 -15.96 -20.93 1.73
CA ARG A 143 -14.87 -19.94 1.89
C ARG A 143 -15.34 -18.52 1.92
N CYS A 144 -16.42 -18.21 1.18
CA CYS A 144 -16.92 -16.84 1.02
C CYS A 144 -18.12 -16.51 1.90
N GLU A 145 -18.55 -17.45 2.75
CA GLU A 145 -19.70 -17.17 3.62
C GLU A 145 -19.48 -15.89 4.47
N PRO A 146 -20.54 -15.11 4.64
CA PRO A 146 -21.93 -15.32 4.19
C PRO A 146 -22.23 -14.74 2.80
N LEU A 147 -21.29 -14.24 2.04
CA LEU A 147 -21.52 -13.53 0.76
C LEU A 147 -21.00 -14.32 -0.44
N ASN A 148 -21.64 -15.46 -0.72
CA ASN A 148 -21.38 -16.27 -1.91
C ASN A 148 -22.27 -15.90 -3.09
N TYR A 149 -23.51 -15.48 -2.79
CA TYR A 149 -24.55 -15.23 -3.78
C TYR A 149 -25.20 -13.88 -3.52
N LEU A 150 -25.59 -13.20 -4.56
CA LEU A 150 -26.44 -12.01 -4.51
C LEU A 150 -27.66 -12.25 -5.39
N GLY A 151 -28.87 -12.21 -4.79
CA GLY A 151 -30.11 -12.45 -5.55
C GLY A 151 -30.20 -13.84 -6.20
N GLY A 152 -29.45 -14.83 -5.71
CA GLY A 152 -29.40 -16.19 -6.28
C GLY A 152 -28.33 -16.39 -7.35
N ILE A 153 -27.62 -15.35 -7.77
CA ILE A 153 -26.51 -15.39 -8.73
C ILE A 153 -25.20 -15.49 -7.94
N GLN A 154 -24.30 -16.36 -8.38
CA GLN A 154 -22.99 -16.54 -7.74
C GLN A 154 -22.10 -15.31 -7.99
N LEU A 155 -21.43 -14.83 -6.95
CA LEU A 155 -20.45 -13.75 -7.08
C LEU A 155 -19.07 -14.27 -7.47
N ASN A 156 -18.39 -13.58 -8.36
CA ASN A 156 -16.99 -13.83 -8.73
C ASN A 156 -16.22 -12.49 -8.89
N PRO A 157 -15.32 -12.16 -7.96
CA PRO A 157 -14.96 -12.89 -6.74
C PRO A 157 -16.04 -12.77 -5.65
N CYS A 158 -16.22 -13.84 -4.89
CA CYS A 158 -17.15 -13.88 -3.78
C CYS A 158 -16.52 -13.39 -2.48
N GLY A 159 -17.35 -13.14 -1.47
CA GLY A 159 -16.94 -12.78 -0.11
C GLY A 159 -16.91 -11.30 0.20
N PHE A 160 -16.83 -10.99 1.51
CA PHE A 160 -16.85 -9.61 1.98
C PHE A 160 -15.67 -8.79 1.47
N ALA A 161 -14.47 -9.37 1.43
CA ALA A 161 -13.27 -8.63 1.04
C ALA A 161 -13.42 -8.01 -0.35
N ALA A 162 -13.94 -8.77 -1.32
CA ALA A 162 -14.14 -8.30 -2.69
C ALA A 162 -15.36 -7.38 -2.83
N ASN A 163 -16.46 -7.69 -2.11
CA ASN A 163 -17.74 -7.03 -2.31
C ASN A 163 -18.00 -5.85 -1.35
N THR A 164 -16.94 -5.37 -0.69
CA THR A 164 -16.91 -4.10 0.04
C THR A 164 -15.81 -3.17 -0.47
N PHE A 165 -15.44 -3.33 -1.71
CA PHE A 165 -14.44 -2.51 -2.38
C PHE A 165 -14.79 -1.02 -2.28
N PHE A 166 -13.79 -0.21 -1.96
CA PHE A 166 -13.91 1.24 -1.93
C PHE A 166 -14.08 1.78 -3.35
N ASN A 167 -15.20 2.41 -3.59
CA ASN A 167 -15.67 2.76 -4.93
C ASN A 167 -15.94 4.25 -5.16
N ASP A 168 -15.47 5.16 -4.29
CA ASP A 168 -15.40 6.58 -4.64
C ASP A 168 -14.34 6.78 -5.72
N VAL A 169 -14.60 7.70 -6.65
CA VAL A 169 -13.69 8.01 -7.76
C VAL A 169 -13.16 9.43 -7.59
N PHE A 170 -11.84 9.57 -7.59
CA PHE A 170 -11.16 10.86 -7.51
C PHE A 170 -10.59 11.23 -8.88
N LYS A 171 -10.80 12.49 -9.27
CA LYS A 171 -10.25 13.06 -10.49
C LYS A 171 -9.60 14.40 -10.19
N LEU A 172 -8.34 14.57 -10.55
CA LEU A 172 -7.68 15.88 -10.46
C LEU A 172 -8.19 16.77 -11.58
N VAL A 173 -8.87 17.86 -11.22
CA VAL A 173 -9.51 18.79 -12.17
C VAL A 173 -8.65 20.03 -12.35
N GLU A 174 -8.05 20.56 -11.27
CA GLU A 174 -7.22 21.77 -11.27
C GLU A 174 -5.94 21.51 -10.50
N GLY A 175 -4.83 21.96 -11.04
CA GLY A 175 -3.50 21.91 -10.46
C GLY A 175 -2.45 22.15 -11.52
N ARG A 176 -1.39 22.86 -11.17
CA ARG A 176 -0.27 23.15 -12.08
C ARG A 176 1.04 22.71 -11.47
N ASP A 177 1.95 22.29 -12.32
CA ASP A 177 3.32 21.98 -11.91
C ASP A 177 4.17 23.28 -11.75
N ALA A 178 5.44 23.06 -11.37
CA ALA A 178 6.38 24.16 -11.17
C ALA A 178 6.64 25.01 -12.43
N ASP A 179 6.34 24.48 -13.60
CA ASP A 179 6.53 25.12 -14.92
C ASP A 179 5.22 25.70 -15.49
N GLY A 180 4.08 25.50 -14.79
CA GLY A 180 2.76 26.03 -15.13
C GLY A 180 1.92 25.14 -16.02
N PHE A 181 2.35 23.88 -16.26
CA PHE A 181 1.57 22.89 -16.99
C PHE A 181 0.55 22.19 -16.09
N ASN A 182 -0.53 21.72 -16.68
CA ASN A 182 -1.52 20.96 -15.93
C ASN A 182 -0.94 19.67 -15.37
N LEU A 183 -1.22 19.42 -14.09
CA LEU A 183 -0.84 18.19 -13.42
C LEU A 183 -1.64 17.01 -13.94
N THR A 184 -1.00 15.87 -14.01
CA THR A 184 -1.65 14.60 -14.38
C THR A 184 -1.51 13.59 -13.25
N MET A 185 -2.63 13.10 -12.77
CA MET A 185 -2.68 11.99 -11.81
C MET A 185 -2.61 10.66 -12.55
N LEU A 186 -1.69 9.81 -12.14
CA LEU A 186 -1.48 8.47 -12.67
C LEU A 186 -2.09 7.45 -11.70
N GLU A 187 -2.95 6.57 -12.22
CA GLU A 187 -3.65 5.54 -11.45
C GLU A 187 -3.10 4.13 -11.73
N LYS A 188 -2.05 4.04 -12.54
CA LYS A 188 -1.31 2.81 -12.85
C LYS A 188 0.00 2.74 -12.08
N GLY A 189 0.46 1.52 -11.79
CA GLY A 189 1.66 1.31 -10.99
C GLY A 189 1.46 1.49 -9.49
N ILE A 190 0.21 1.48 -9.01
CA ILE A 190 -0.15 1.59 -7.60
C ILE A 190 -0.16 0.24 -6.87
N ALA A 191 -0.42 -0.83 -7.60
CA ALA A 191 -0.41 -2.19 -7.08
C ALA A 191 1.01 -2.79 -7.08
N TRP A 192 1.25 -3.74 -6.19
CA TRP A 192 2.51 -4.48 -6.22
C TRP A 192 2.55 -5.40 -7.42
N GLN A 193 3.65 -5.36 -8.19
CA GLN A 193 3.81 -6.16 -9.38
C GLN A 193 3.66 -7.66 -9.12
N SER A 194 4.16 -8.14 -7.98
CA SER A 194 4.01 -9.54 -7.58
C SER A 194 2.55 -9.97 -7.38
N ASP A 195 1.67 -9.06 -6.97
CA ASP A 195 0.26 -9.39 -6.81
C ASP A 195 -0.40 -9.49 -8.19
N LEU A 196 -0.09 -8.56 -9.11
CA LEU A 196 -0.57 -8.58 -10.48
C LEU A 196 -0.10 -9.83 -11.24
N ASP A 197 1.13 -10.27 -11.00
CA ASP A 197 1.71 -11.42 -11.72
C ASP A 197 1.24 -12.77 -11.17
N TYR A 198 0.94 -12.88 -9.86
CA TYR A 198 0.77 -14.17 -9.20
C TYR A 198 -0.49 -14.34 -8.37
N ALA A 199 -1.22 -13.28 -8.07
CA ALA A 199 -2.36 -13.35 -7.15
C ALA A 199 -3.70 -12.97 -7.79
N PHE A 200 -3.68 -12.21 -8.89
CA PHE A 200 -4.88 -11.73 -9.57
C PHE A 200 -4.79 -12.02 -11.07
N ALA A 201 -5.79 -12.72 -11.59
CA ALA A 201 -5.89 -13.01 -13.02
C ALA A 201 -7.36 -12.99 -13.47
N GLN A 202 -7.58 -12.62 -14.72
CA GLN A 202 -8.90 -12.73 -15.32
C GLN A 202 -9.39 -14.19 -15.32
N PRO A 203 -10.71 -14.43 -15.26
CA PRO A 203 -11.27 -15.79 -15.25
C PRO A 203 -10.80 -16.64 -16.42
N ASP A 204 -10.52 -17.90 -16.17
CA ASP A 204 -10.22 -18.87 -17.21
C ASP A 204 -11.32 -18.87 -18.29
N GLY A 205 -10.95 -18.61 -19.53
CA GLY A 205 -11.89 -18.42 -20.64
C GLY A 205 -12.31 -16.99 -20.90
N PHE A 206 -11.84 -16.01 -20.11
CA PHE A 206 -11.99 -14.59 -20.45
C PHE A 206 -11.24 -14.27 -21.74
N ARG A 207 -11.84 -13.46 -22.56
CA ARG A 207 -11.24 -12.96 -23.80
C ARG A 207 -11.73 -11.56 -24.12
N SER A 208 -10.90 -10.76 -24.74
CA SER A 208 -11.22 -9.42 -25.21
C SER A 208 -10.57 -9.16 -26.55
N ALA A 209 -11.25 -8.42 -27.40
CA ALA A 209 -10.72 -8.02 -28.70
C ALA A 209 -11.18 -6.63 -29.07
N LEU A 210 -10.38 -5.92 -29.84
CA LEU A 210 -10.78 -4.65 -30.43
C LEU A 210 -11.96 -4.89 -31.38
N CYS A 211 -12.95 -4.01 -31.34
CA CYS A 211 -14.08 -4.07 -32.28
C CYS A 211 -13.58 -3.87 -33.72
N PRO A 212 -14.03 -4.69 -34.67
CA PRO A 212 -13.69 -4.48 -36.10
C PRO A 212 -14.14 -3.10 -36.53
N GLN A 213 -13.24 -2.32 -37.11
CA GLN A 213 -13.56 -0.98 -37.61
C GLN A 213 -14.34 -1.08 -38.92
N ASN A 214 -15.66 -1.15 -38.83
CA ASN A 214 -16.57 -0.95 -39.96
C ASN A 214 -17.46 0.28 -39.67
N GLY A 215 -16.85 1.45 -39.68
CA GLY A 215 -17.53 2.74 -39.85
C GLY A 215 -18.20 3.40 -38.67
N THR A 216 -18.65 2.69 -37.65
CA THR A 216 -19.21 3.27 -36.42
C THR A 216 -18.55 2.60 -35.21
N VAL A 217 -17.71 3.35 -34.57
CA VAL A 217 -17.02 2.98 -33.34
C VAL A 217 -18.06 2.76 -32.24
N CYS A 218 -17.97 1.65 -31.49
CA CYS A 218 -18.84 1.32 -30.35
C CYS A 218 -20.32 1.01 -30.69
N ASP A 219 -20.58 0.31 -31.77
CA ASP A 219 -21.91 -0.23 -32.02
C ASP A 219 -22.11 -1.58 -31.28
N LYS A 220 -23.31 -1.81 -30.77
CA LYS A 220 -23.70 -3.09 -30.10
C LYS A 220 -23.49 -4.33 -30.98
N SER A 221 -23.51 -4.17 -32.30
CA SER A 221 -23.21 -5.26 -33.24
C SER A 221 -21.82 -5.85 -33.05
N CYS A 222 -20.86 -5.11 -32.44
CA CYS A 222 -19.55 -5.61 -32.07
C CYS A 222 -19.58 -6.71 -31.00
N CYS A 223 -20.58 -6.67 -30.12
CA CYS A 223 -20.75 -7.63 -29.05
C CYS A 223 -21.35 -8.97 -29.45
N THR A 224 -21.83 -9.10 -30.69
CA THR A 224 -22.49 -10.31 -31.18
C THR A 224 -21.81 -10.83 -32.43
N GLY A 225 -21.83 -12.15 -32.62
CA GLY A 225 -21.30 -12.79 -33.81
C GLY A 225 -20.21 -13.80 -33.52
N VAL A 226 -19.76 -14.44 -34.57
CA VAL A 226 -18.68 -15.44 -34.54
C VAL A 226 -17.51 -14.89 -35.36
N ASP A 227 -16.31 -14.91 -34.81
CA ASP A 227 -15.12 -14.55 -35.56
C ASP A 227 -14.79 -15.59 -36.60
N THR A 228 -14.59 -15.15 -37.83
CA THR A 228 -14.20 -16.03 -38.94
C THR A 228 -12.69 -16.11 -39.13
N GLU A 229 -11.96 -15.13 -38.60
CA GLU A 229 -10.52 -15.01 -38.75
C GLU A 229 -9.83 -14.55 -37.46
N GLY A 230 -8.54 -14.88 -37.27
CA GLY A 230 -7.72 -14.46 -36.14
C GLY A 230 -7.67 -15.46 -35.00
N GLU A 231 -7.18 -15.02 -33.87
CA GLU A 231 -6.92 -15.84 -32.66
C GLU A 231 -8.20 -16.49 -32.09
N TYR A 232 -9.35 -15.83 -32.28
CA TYR A 232 -10.64 -16.27 -31.74
C TYR A 232 -11.59 -16.83 -32.82
N ALA A 233 -11.07 -17.25 -33.96
CA ALA A 233 -11.84 -17.82 -35.06
C ALA A 233 -12.74 -18.99 -34.60
N GLY A 234 -14.01 -18.94 -34.94
CA GLY A 234 -15.02 -19.93 -34.56
C GLY A 234 -15.60 -19.75 -33.16
N LEU A 235 -15.20 -18.74 -32.42
CA LEU A 235 -15.73 -18.45 -31.10
C LEU A 235 -16.84 -17.39 -31.16
N GLU A 236 -17.90 -17.63 -30.44
CA GLU A 236 -19.03 -16.72 -30.29
C GLU A 236 -18.68 -15.62 -29.25
N TRP A 237 -19.10 -14.38 -29.54
CA TRP A 237 -19.00 -13.24 -28.62
C TRP A 237 -20.39 -12.94 -28.07
N SER A 238 -20.42 -12.63 -26.78
CA SER A 238 -21.64 -12.22 -26.08
C SER A 238 -21.26 -11.21 -25.03
N CYS A 239 -21.52 -9.93 -25.28
CA CYS A 239 -21.44 -8.87 -24.29
C CYS A 239 -22.67 -7.95 -24.44
N ASP A 240 -23.09 -7.32 -23.37
CA ASP A 240 -24.26 -6.42 -23.40
C ASP A 240 -23.99 -5.14 -24.20
N GLU A 241 -22.81 -4.57 -23.98
CA GLU A 241 -22.33 -3.37 -24.67
C GLU A 241 -20.80 -3.41 -24.80
N PRO A 242 -20.23 -2.90 -25.91
CA PRO A 242 -18.78 -2.79 -26.07
C PRO A 242 -18.24 -1.78 -25.06
N TYR A 243 -17.05 -2.05 -24.54
CA TYR A 243 -16.38 -1.16 -23.59
C TYR A 243 -15.57 -0.10 -24.34
N LYS A 244 -15.90 1.17 -24.12
CA LYS A 244 -15.23 2.32 -24.71
C LYS A 244 -14.02 2.72 -23.87
N VAL A 245 -12.80 2.58 -24.40
CA VAL A 245 -11.56 2.98 -23.74
C VAL A 245 -11.22 4.43 -24.08
N LYS A 246 -11.30 4.79 -25.37
CA LYS A 246 -11.12 6.14 -25.91
C LYS A 246 -12.18 6.40 -26.97
N GLU A 247 -12.22 7.63 -27.50
CA GLU A 247 -13.23 8.01 -28.48
C GLU A 247 -13.29 7.06 -29.69
N ASP A 248 -12.13 6.53 -30.11
CA ASP A 248 -11.99 5.66 -31.27
C ASP A 248 -11.63 4.20 -30.92
N GLU A 249 -11.60 3.83 -29.64
CA GLU A 249 -11.20 2.51 -29.21
C GLU A 249 -12.31 1.83 -28.42
N CYS A 250 -12.96 0.85 -29.03
CA CYS A 250 -13.97 0.00 -28.42
C CYS A 250 -13.52 -1.44 -28.39
N TYR A 251 -13.77 -2.10 -27.28
CA TYR A 251 -13.47 -3.50 -27.07
C TYR A 251 -14.74 -4.29 -26.79
N ARG A 252 -14.84 -5.44 -27.43
CA ARG A 252 -15.75 -6.51 -27.03
C ARG A 252 -15.07 -7.41 -26.05
N TYR A 253 -15.84 -8.01 -25.16
CA TYR A 253 -15.35 -8.92 -24.14
C TYR A 253 -16.30 -10.08 -23.94
N PHE A 254 -15.78 -11.17 -23.37
CA PHE A 254 -16.55 -12.35 -23.05
C PHE A 254 -16.10 -12.87 -21.69
N TYR A 255 -17.05 -13.09 -20.81
CA TYR A 255 -16.86 -13.76 -19.53
C TYR A 255 -17.53 -15.13 -19.54
N PRO A 256 -16.86 -16.21 -19.07
CA PRO A 256 -17.45 -17.53 -19.00
C PRO A 256 -18.57 -17.55 -17.94
N ASN A 257 -19.66 -18.28 -18.23
CA ASN A 257 -20.82 -18.45 -17.30
C ASN A 257 -21.51 -17.13 -16.85
N ASP A 258 -21.50 -16.12 -17.69
CA ASP A 258 -22.08 -14.79 -17.42
C ASP A 258 -23.54 -14.87 -16.94
N ASN A 259 -24.35 -15.78 -17.48
CA ASN A 259 -25.73 -16.00 -17.08
C ASN A 259 -25.94 -16.53 -15.65
N THR A 260 -24.90 -17.09 -15.03
CA THR A 260 -24.97 -17.76 -13.70
C THR A 260 -24.05 -17.14 -12.67
N THR A 261 -23.17 -16.24 -13.11
CA THR A 261 -22.10 -15.65 -12.30
C THR A 261 -22.08 -14.14 -12.51
N GLN A 262 -22.13 -13.39 -11.43
CA GLN A 262 -21.98 -11.94 -11.44
C GLN A 262 -20.51 -11.61 -11.19
N TYR A 263 -19.87 -10.99 -12.19
CA TYR A 263 -18.47 -10.60 -12.12
C TYR A 263 -18.25 -9.21 -11.49
N LEU A 264 -17.01 -8.90 -11.15
CA LEU A 264 -16.65 -7.68 -10.43
C LEU A 264 -17.06 -6.40 -11.17
N HIS A 265 -16.89 -6.35 -12.49
CA HIS A 265 -17.29 -5.20 -13.31
C HIS A 265 -18.81 -4.98 -13.34
N GLU A 266 -19.60 -6.02 -13.17
CA GLU A 266 -21.06 -5.93 -13.07
C GLU A 266 -21.50 -5.44 -11.70
N THR A 267 -20.76 -5.84 -10.63
CA THR A 267 -21.02 -5.38 -9.27
C THR A 267 -20.66 -3.89 -9.12
N TYR A 268 -19.59 -3.43 -9.75
CA TYR A 268 -19.09 -2.05 -9.70
C TYR A 268 -19.10 -1.40 -11.08
N LYS A 269 -20.30 -1.32 -11.66
CA LYS A 269 -20.51 -0.74 -13.00
C LYS A 269 -19.99 0.69 -13.09
N GLY A 270 -19.22 0.97 -14.15
CA GLY A 270 -18.66 2.31 -14.40
C GLY A 270 -17.43 2.65 -13.54
N ILE A 271 -17.02 1.77 -12.62
CA ILE A 271 -15.83 1.94 -11.78
C ILE A 271 -14.77 0.92 -12.16
N ILE A 272 -15.13 -0.35 -12.22
CA ILE A 272 -14.25 -1.43 -12.68
C ILE A 272 -14.52 -1.68 -14.17
N SER A 273 -13.46 -1.58 -14.97
CA SER A 273 -13.51 -1.91 -16.40
C SER A 273 -13.72 -3.42 -16.60
N PRO A 274 -14.62 -3.84 -17.52
CA PRO A 274 -14.75 -5.25 -17.86
C PRO A 274 -13.47 -5.84 -18.48
N LEU A 275 -12.57 -5.02 -19.01
CA LEU A 275 -11.28 -5.47 -19.54
C LEU A 275 -10.28 -5.78 -18.43
N GLU A 276 -10.38 -5.12 -17.30
CA GLU A 276 -9.48 -5.30 -16.16
C GLU A 276 -10.06 -6.30 -15.13
N GLY A 277 -11.36 -6.19 -14.83
CA GLY A 277 -11.99 -7.07 -13.84
C GLY A 277 -11.23 -7.10 -12.51
N VAL A 278 -10.84 -8.29 -12.07
CA VAL A 278 -10.09 -8.49 -10.82
C VAL A 278 -8.64 -8.01 -10.89
N THR A 279 -8.09 -7.76 -12.08
CA THR A 279 -6.73 -7.23 -12.25
C THR A 279 -6.67 -5.70 -12.17
N ASN A 280 -7.80 -5.03 -11.93
CA ASN A 280 -7.82 -3.59 -11.69
C ASN A 280 -6.95 -3.23 -10.48
N GLU A 281 -6.02 -2.29 -10.64
CA GLU A 281 -5.02 -2.01 -9.62
C GLU A 281 -5.62 -1.44 -8.34
N HIS A 282 -6.69 -0.63 -8.39
CA HIS A 282 -7.39 -0.16 -7.19
C HIS A 282 -8.00 -1.32 -6.41
N PHE A 283 -8.58 -2.31 -7.12
CA PHE A 283 -9.11 -3.51 -6.50
C PHE A 283 -7.99 -4.36 -5.86
N VAL A 284 -6.85 -4.54 -6.54
CA VAL A 284 -5.69 -5.26 -6.01
C VAL A 284 -5.16 -4.58 -4.74
N VAL A 285 -5.02 -3.25 -4.74
CA VAL A 285 -4.63 -2.46 -3.56
C VAL A 285 -5.64 -2.62 -2.42
N TRP A 286 -6.95 -2.66 -2.73
CA TRP A 286 -7.98 -2.89 -1.72
C TRP A 286 -7.87 -4.26 -1.06
N MET A 287 -7.62 -5.31 -1.85
CA MET A 287 -7.57 -6.70 -1.39
C MET A 287 -6.39 -7.01 -0.45
N ARG A 288 -5.37 -6.16 -0.39
CA ARG A 288 -4.38 -6.20 0.68
C ARG A 288 -4.99 -5.68 1.97
N THR A 289 -5.34 -6.58 2.87
CA THR A 289 -6.04 -6.25 4.12
C THR A 289 -5.19 -5.39 5.05
N ALA A 290 -5.81 -4.34 5.58
CA ALA A 290 -5.20 -3.48 6.58
C ALA A 290 -5.23 -4.15 7.97
N THR A 291 -4.20 -3.90 8.77
CA THR A 291 -4.07 -4.45 10.14
C THR A 291 -4.79 -3.63 11.20
N GLN A 292 -5.11 -2.39 10.91
CA GLN A 292 -5.76 -1.45 11.83
C GLN A 292 -7.10 -0.97 11.27
N PRO A 293 -8.05 -0.54 12.13
CA PRO A 293 -9.36 -0.05 11.70
C PRO A 293 -9.31 1.33 11.03
N THR A 294 -8.21 2.07 11.22
CA THR A 294 -7.91 3.28 10.46
C THR A 294 -6.73 2.98 9.54
N PHE A 295 -6.94 3.11 8.26
CA PHE A 295 -5.93 2.76 7.27
C PHE A 295 -6.02 3.63 6.02
N ARG A 296 -4.89 3.68 5.33
CA ARG A 296 -4.73 4.38 4.05
C ARG A 296 -4.48 3.38 2.93
N LYS A 297 -5.00 3.69 1.76
CA LYS A 297 -4.74 2.95 0.52
C LYS A 297 -4.30 3.93 -0.56
N LEU A 298 -3.32 3.52 -1.33
CA LEU A 298 -2.84 4.31 -2.47
C LEU A 298 -3.92 4.32 -3.56
N TYR A 299 -4.25 5.52 -4.04
CA TYR A 299 -5.20 5.72 -5.12
C TYR A 299 -4.50 6.10 -6.43
N GLY A 300 -3.51 6.95 -6.34
CA GLY A 300 -2.77 7.43 -7.51
C GLY A 300 -1.51 8.17 -7.09
N TRP A 301 -0.78 8.68 -8.07
CA TRP A 301 0.43 9.46 -7.85
C TRP A 301 0.65 10.48 -8.95
N ILE A 302 1.43 11.53 -8.64
CA ILE A 302 1.80 12.60 -9.55
C ILE A 302 3.33 12.62 -9.64
N ASP A 303 3.84 12.59 -10.88
CA ASP A 303 5.29 12.61 -11.17
C ASP A 303 5.80 14.00 -11.56
N GLN A 304 5.17 15.03 -11.07
CA GLN A 304 5.50 16.42 -11.36
C GLN A 304 5.68 17.18 -10.04
N PRO A 305 6.68 18.08 -9.95
CA PRO A 305 6.87 18.90 -8.75
C PRO A 305 5.78 19.96 -8.63
N ILE A 306 5.31 20.21 -7.41
CA ILE A 306 4.29 21.22 -7.13
C ILE A 306 4.89 22.29 -6.24
N ARG A 307 4.67 23.56 -6.56
CA ARG A 307 5.17 24.69 -5.79
C ARG A 307 4.20 25.07 -4.66
N LYS A 308 4.78 25.64 -3.62
CA LYS A 308 4.02 26.29 -2.56
C LYS A 308 3.05 27.33 -3.12
N GLY A 309 1.82 27.34 -2.59
CA GLY A 309 0.77 28.27 -2.98
C GLY A 309 -0.08 27.79 -4.16
N GLU A 310 0.27 26.65 -4.76
CA GLU A 310 -0.57 26.04 -5.79
C GLU A 310 -1.85 25.47 -5.19
N ARG A 311 -2.94 25.53 -5.94
CA ARG A 311 -4.24 25.02 -5.56
C ARG A 311 -4.52 23.73 -6.32
N LEU A 312 -4.79 22.66 -5.57
CA LEU A 312 -5.19 21.37 -6.14
C LEU A 312 -6.69 21.16 -5.90
N VAL A 313 -7.43 20.88 -6.95
CA VAL A 313 -8.86 20.60 -6.86
C VAL A 313 -9.12 19.19 -7.34
N PHE A 314 -9.65 18.36 -6.45
CA PHE A 314 -10.09 17.01 -6.76
C PHE A 314 -11.62 16.98 -6.82
N GLU A 315 -12.15 16.56 -7.95
CA GLU A 315 -13.55 16.16 -8.06
C GLU A 315 -13.70 14.73 -7.55
N VAL A 316 -14.62 14.53 -6.62
CA VAL A 316 -14.90 13.22 -6.03
C VAL A 316 -16.30 12.79 -6.38
N THR A 317 -16.41 11.63 -7.04
CA THR A 317 -17.70 10.96 -7.24
C THR A 317 -17.95 10.02 -6.07
N LEU A 318 -18.98 10.33 -5.29
CA LEU A 318 -19.28 9.67 -4.03
C LEU A 318 -20.16 8.44 -4.24
N ASN A 319 -19.61 7.27 -3.91
CA ASN A 319 -20.31 5.99 -4.02
C ASN A 319 -20.20 5.15 -2.73
N TYR A 320 -19.18 5.37 -1.92
CA TYR A 320 -18.89 4.57 -0.73
C TYR A 320 -19.54 5.12 0.54
N VAL A 321 -20.46 4.34 1.13
CA VAL A 321 -21.26 4.76 2.30
C VAL A 321 -20.57 4.38 3.60
N VAL A 322 -20.09 5.35 4.38
CA VAL A 322 -19.41 5.14 5.68
C VAL A 322 -20.36 5.07 6.88
N SER A 323 -21.61 5.51 6.74
CA SER A 323 -22.60 5.49 7.81
C SER A 323 -22.89 4.09 8.35
N ARG A 324 -22.75 3.05 7.51
CA ARG A 324 -22.98 1.65 7.88
C ARG A 324 -22.04 1.15 8.97
N PHE A 325 -20.82 1.68 9.06
CA PHE A 325 -19.81 1.29 10.06
C PHE A 325 -19.35 2.48 10.92
N ARG A 326 -20.07 3.61 10.85
CA ARG A 326 -19.80 4.83 11.64
C ARG A 326 -18.35 5.31 11.47
N GLY A 327 -17.87 5.32 10.25
CA GLY A 327 -16.53 5.73 9.89
C GLY A 327 -16.47 7.12 9.25
N SER A 328 -15.28 7.48 8.80
CA SER A 328 -15.04 8.69 8.00
C SER A 328 -14.16 8.38 6.79
N LYS A 329 -14.20 9.29 5.82
CA LYS A 329 -13.35 9.28 4.62
C LYS A 329 -12.52 10.54 4.55
N SER A 330 -11.24 10.39 4.25
CA SER A 330 -10.34 11.51 4.00
C SER A 330 -9.53 11.26 2.73
N LEU A 331 -9.21 12.33 2.03
CA LEU A 331 -8.25 12.34 0.94
C LEU A 331 -6.93 12.89 1.47
N ILE A 332 -5.82 12.28 1.10
CA ILE A 332 -4.48 12.64 1.56
C ILE A 332 -3.58 12.80 0.36
N VAL A 333 -2.90 13.94 0.28
CA VAL A 333 -1.85 14.21 -0.69
C VAL A 333 -0.54 14.33 0.07
N SER A 334 0.43 13.48 -0.23
CA SER A 334 1.68 13.43 0.52
C SER A 334 2.90 13.17 -0.35
N THR A 335 4.02 13.79 0.01
CA THR A 335 5.33 13.36 -0.50
C THR A 335 5.78 12.11 0.24
N ASN A 336 6.75 11.40 -0.31
CA ASN A 336 7.29 10.18 0.26
C ASN A 336 8.81 10.27 0.37
N ASN A 337 9.38 9.58 1.34
CA ASN A 337 10.83 9.40 1.46
C ASN A 337 11.18 7.90 1.52
N ILE A 338 12.47 7.58 1.65
CA ILE A 338 12.97 6.19 1.72
C ILE A 338 12.31 5.38 2.87
N PHE A 339 11.83 6.05 3.92
CA PHE A 339 11.20 5.42 5.09
C PHE A 339 9.68 5.46 5.04
N GLY A 340 9.08 5.92 3.94
CA GLY A 340 7.64 6.05 3.76
C GLY A 340 7.14 7.48 4.03
N GLY A 341 5.85 7.61 4.33
CA GLY A 341 5.19 8.88 4.67
C GLY A 341 5.62 9.44 6.02
N GLU A 342 4.93 10.47 6.47
CA GLU A 342 5.22 11.13 7.74
C GLU A 342 5.12 10.17 8.93
N ASN A 343 6.22 10.05 9.68
CA ASN A 343 6.26 9.25 10.91
C ASN A 343 7.06 9.98 11.99
N PRO A 344 6.39 10.75 12.88
CA PRO A 344 7.05 11.55 13.90
C PRO A 344 7.78 10.72 14.97
N TYR A 345 7.48 9.42 15.07
CA TYR A 345 8.05 8.55 16.10
C TYR A 345 9.31 7.82 15.66
N LEU A 346 9.56 7.71 14.35
CA LEU A 346 10.67 6.88 13.83
C LEU A 346 12.04 7.44 14.25
N GLY A 347 12.30 8.71 14.06
CA GLY A 347 13.54 9.38 14.48
C GLY A 347 13.78 9.29 16.01
N PRO A 348 12.80 9.75 16.83
CA PRO A 348 12.90 9.66 18.29
C PRO A 348 13.11 8.24 18.81
N SER A 349 12.54 7.20 18.20
CA SER A 349 12.75 5.82 18.62
C SER A 349 14.22 5.39 18.57
N PHE A 350 14.97 5.82 17.55
CA PHE A 350 16.41 5.58 17.47
C PHE A 350 17.19 6.28 18.60
N TYR A 351 16.78 7.49 19.01
CA TYR A 351 17.39 8.18 20.15
C TYR A 351 17.14 7.42 21.45
N TRP A 352 15.95 6.92 21.69
CA TRP A 352 15.63 6.14 22.87
C TRP A 352 16.42 4.83 22.92
N ILE A 353 16.54 4.12 21.81
CA ILE A 353 17.37 2.92 21.71
C ILE A 353 18.82 3.27 22.05
N GLY A 354 19.38 4.34 21.47
CA GLY A 354 20.72 4.82 21.76
C GLY A 354 20.92 5.18 23.25
N PHE A 355 19.92 5.82 23.86
CA PHE A 355 19.93 6.17 25.28
C PHE A 355 19.94 4.93 26.19
N TYR A 356 19.08 3.93 25.92
CA TYR A 356 19.09 2.67 26.68
C TYR A 356 20.39 1.89 26.51
N CYS A 357 20.97 1.88 25.33
CA CYS A 357 22.29 1.28 25.09
C CYS A 357 23.39 1.99 25.93
N LEU A 358 23.30 3.32 26.06
CA LEU A 358 24.20 4.09 26.91
C LEU A 358 24.05 3.71 28.36
N LEU A 359 22.83 3.69 28.91
CA LEU A 359 22.57 3.34 30.30
C LEU A 359 23.05 1.93 30.61
N ALA A 360 22.78 0.97 29.76
CA ALA A 360 23.27 -0.39 29.93
C ALA A 360 24.80 -0.44 29.89
N GLY A 361 25.43 0.24 28.93
CA GLY A 361 26.87 0.33 28.82
C GLY A 361 27.54 0.95 30.07
N THR A 362 27.01 2.07 30.56
CA THR A 362 27.48 2.74 31.77
C THR A 362 27.27 1.87 33.01
N PHE A 363 26.15 1.19 33.15
CA PHE A 363 25.89 0.26 34.24
C PHE A 363 26.89 -0.87 34.27
N PHE A 364 27.19 -1.50 33.15
CA PHE A 364 28.20 -2.56 33.07
C PHE A 364 29.62 -2.03 33.32
N ALA A 365 29.91 -0.81 32.85
CA ALA A 365 31.22 -0.18 33.13
C ALA A 365 31.43 0.07 34.63
N VAL A 366 30.45 0.70 35.27
CA VAL A 366 30.48 0.96 36.71
C VAL A 366 30.56 -0.35 37.50
N LYS A 367 29.79 -1.34 37.15
CA LYS A 367 29.84 -2.67 37.79
C LYS A 367 31.20 -3.32 37.64
N GLN A 368 31.86 -3.18 36.49
CA GLN A 368 33.20 -3.74 36.26
C GLN A 368 34.27 -2.96 37.04
N LEU A 369 34.11 -1.64 37.20
CA LEU A 369 35.04 -0.82 38.01
C LEU A 369 34.92 -1.10 39.51
N VAL A 370 33.67 -1.23 40.01
CA VAL A 370 33.41 -1.44 41.44
C VAL A 370 33.64 -2.88 41.86
N ARG A 371 33.31 -3.86 41.01
CA ARG A 371 33.48 -5.29 41.29
C ARG A 371 34.01 -6.00 40.04
N PRO A 372 35.33 -5.87 39.74
CA PRO A 372 35.90 -6.51 38.58
C PRO A 372 35.79 -8.04 38.68
N ARG A 373 35.17 -8.65 37.67
CA ARG A 373 35.11 -10.11 37.54
C ARG A 373 36.38 -10.61 36.87
N LYS A 374 37.02 -11.61 37.48
CA LYS A 374 38.13 -12.32 36.82
C LYS A 374 37.60 -13.12 35.64
N LEU A 375 38.30 -13.08 34.52
CA LEU A 375 37.98 -13.93 33.38
C LEU A 375 38.16 -15.41 33.80
N ALA A 376 37.19 -16.27 33.45
CA ALA A 376 37.21 -17.70 33.76
C ALA A 376 37.21 -18.02 35.27
N ASP A 377 36.50 -17.24 36.10
CA ASP A 377 36.35 -17.57 37.52
C ASP A 377 35.53 -18.87 37.67
N PRO A 378 36.12 -19.96 38.24
CA PRO A 378 35.46 -21.24 38.34
C PRO A 378 34.18 -21.21 39.21
N LYS A 379 34.00 -20.21 40.09
CA LYS A 379 32.79 -20.04 40.91
C LYS A 379 31.54 -19.75 40.08
N HIS A 380 31.69 -19.33 38.83
CA HIS A 380 30.58 -19.04 37.90
C HIS A 380 30.45 -20.05 36.75
N LEU A 381 31.31 -21.07 36.75
CA LEU A 381 31.20 -22.17 35.79
C LEU A 381 30.35 -23.26 36.45
N HIS A 382 29.09 -23.36 36.08
CA HIS A 382 28.22 -24.48 36.44
C HIS A 382 28.61 -25.68 35.55
N PHE A 383 29.72 -26.34 35.87
CA PHE A 383 29.91 -27.70 35.40
C PHE A 383 29.07 -28.61 36.28
N LYS A 384 28.08 -29.26 35.75
CA LYS A 384 27.56 -30.49 36.33
C LYS A 384 28.70 -31.53 36.17
N LEU A 385 29.36 -31.80 37.26
CA LEU A 385 30.12 -33.04 37.38
C LEU A 385 29.05 -34.11 37.64
N ASP A 386 28.67 -34.89 36.60
CA ASP A 386 27.99 -36.16 36.76
C ASP A 386 28.98 -37.18 37.32
#